data_8d532a4a73d693c2320a1aefb0ebea0e
#
_entry.id   8d532a4a73d693c2320a1aefb0ebea0e
#
_cell.length_a   1.000
_cell.length_b   1.000
_cell.length_c   1.000
_cell.angle_alpha   90.00
_cell.angle_beta   90.00
_cell.angle_gamma   90.00
#
_symmetry.space_group_name_H-M   'P 1'
#
loop_
_entity.id
_entity.type
_entity.pdbx_description
1 polymer ?
#
loop_
_entity_poly.entity_id
_entity_poly.type
_entity_poly.pdbx_seq_one_letter_code
_entity_poly.pdbx_strand_id
1 'polypeptide(L)'
;MKKENCEKVNQFRMCPYVTAQQLMSGKWAILIMHTLIDGPKRFNQIQKEIDITQATLATHLKNLEGEGLLTRTIYPEVPLRVEYELTDIGREFGQVLESIEVWGNKYIEYLNK
;
A
#
# COMPACT_ATOMS: atom_id res chain seq x y z
N MET A 1 -0.54 -6.89 -23.16
CA MET A 1 -0.40 -5.47 -22.81
C MET A 1 0.30 -4.72 -23.93
N LYS A 2 -0.20 -3.55 -24.25
CA LYS A 2 0.38 -2.76 -25.33
C LYS A 2 1.45 -1.83 -24.78
N LYS A 3 2.65 -1.94 -25.32
CA LYS A 3 3.81 -1.18 -24.85
C LYS A 3 3.64 0.33 -25.08
N GLU A 4 3.02 0.72 -26.15
CA GLU A 4 2.85 2.14 -26.47
C GLU A 4 2.03 2.89 -25.42
N ASN A 5 1.18 2.20 -24.65
CA ASN A 5 0.41 2.83 -23.56
C ASN A 5 1.30 3.25 -22.40
N CYS A 6 2.51 2.71 -22.33
CA CYS A 6 3.43 2.97 -21.23
C CYS A 6 4.58 3.91 -21.62
N GLU A 7 4.62 4.36 -22.86
CA GLU A 7 5.73 5.20 -23.35
C GLU A 7 5.52 6.69 -23.12
N LYS A 8 4.27 7.09 -22.88
CA LYS A 8 3.94 8.51 -22.69
C LYS A 8 3.97 8.88 -21.23
N VAL A 9 4.39 10.12 -20.95
CA VAL A 9 4.37 10.67 -19.61
C VAL A 9 2.91 10.74 -19.11
N ASN A 10 2.71 10.48 -17.84
CA ASN A 10 1.40 10.59 -17.18
C ASN A 10 0.36 9.61 -17.68
N GLN A 11 0.74 8.36 -17.81
CA GLN A 11 -0.15 7.30 -18.23
C GLN A 11 -0.91 6.64 -17.07
N PHE A 12 -1.10 7.37 -15.97
CA PHE A 12 -1.89 6.87 -14.85
C PHE A 12 -3.28 6.46 -15.36
N ARG A 13 -3.75 5.30 -14.93
CA ARG A 13 -5.02 4.67 -15.33
C ARG A 13 -5.00 4.05 -16.72
N MET A 14 -3.94 4.23 -17.50
CA MET A 14 -3.81 3.66 -18.84
C MET A 14 -2.70 2.63 -18.90
N CYS A 15 -1.53 2.96 -18.42
CA CYS A 15 -0.40 2.04 -18.37
C CYS A 15 -0.36 1.34 -17.02
N PRO A 16 -0.43 -0.01 -16.98
CA PRO A 16 -0.43 -0.71 -15.69
C PRO A 16 0.84 -0.46 -14.88
N TYR A 17 1.97 -0.30 -15.51
CA TYR A 17 3.22 -0.04 -14.78
C TYR A 17 3.20 1.33 -14.12
N VAL A 18 2.83 2.36 -14.85
CA VAL A 18 2.75 3.71 -14.32
C VAL A 18 1.67 3.80 -13.25
N THR A 19 0.53 3.16 -13.47
CA THR A 19 -0.58 3.18 -12.52
C THR A 19 -0.15 2.55 -11.20
N ALA A 20 0.44 1.36 -11.23
CA ALA A 20 0.88 0.68 -10.00
C ALA A 20 1.98 1.47 -9.31
N GLN A 21 2.92 2.01 -10.07
CA GLN A 21 4.03 2.76 -9.50
C GLN A 21 3.55 4.03 -8.81
N GLN A 22 2.58 4.74 -9.37
CA GLN A 22 2.07 5.94 -8.74
C GLN A 22 1.25 5.65 -7.49
N LEU A 23 0.45 4.57 -7.48
CA LEU A 23 -0.29 4.16 -6.30
C LEU A 23 0.64 3.75 -5.17
N MET A 24 1.75 3.11 -5.49
CA MET A 24 2.70 2.59 -4.53
C MET A 24 3.98 3.42 -4.49
N SER A 25 3.88 4.72 -4.74
CA SER A 25 5.05 5.59 -4.75
C SER A 25 5.55 5.84 -3.33
N GLY A 26 6.87 6.00 -3.22
CA GLY A 26 7.52 6.27 -1.95
C GLY A 26 7.76 4.99 -1.15
N LYS A 27 8.39 5.21 -0.01
CA LYS A 27 8.81 4.12 0.88
C LYS A 27 7.63 3.44 1.58
N TRP A 28 6.58 4.20 1.89
CA TRP A 28 5.60 3.76 2.90
C TRP A 28 4.38 3.04 2.34
N ALA A 29 3.96 3.33 1.10
CA ALA A 29 2.71 2.77 0.57
C ALA A 29 2.73 1.24 0.58
N ILE A 30 3.80 0.63 0.09
CA ILE A 30 3.93 -0.84 0.05
C ILE A 30 3.93 -1.40 1.46
N LEU A 31 4.62 -0.75 2.41
CA LEU A 31 4.67 -1.22 3.79
C LEU A 31 3.29 -1.18 4.46
N ILE A 32 2.51 -0.13 4.18
CA ILE A 32 1.17 -0.01 4.72
C ILE A 32 0.27 -1.12 4.15
N MET A 33 0.32 -1.33 2.83
CA MET A 33 -0.45 -2.40 2.21
C MET A 33 -0.09 -3.75 2.81
N HIS A 34 1.20 -3.99 3.01
CA HIS A 34 1.69 -5.25 3.57
C HIS A 34 1.16 -5.49 4.98
N THR A 35 1.21 -4.48 5.84
CA THR A 35 0.74 -4.66 7.22
C THR A 35 -0.77 -4.91 7.28
N LEU A 36 -1.55 -4.38 6.33
CA LEU A 36 -3.00 -4.55 6.31
C LEU A 36 -3.47 -5.85 5.65
N ILE A 37 -2.58 -6.60 5.04
CA ILE A 37 -2.92 -7.90 4.44
C ILE A 37 -3.47 -8.86 5.51
N ASP A 38 -2.98 -8.76 6.73
CA ASP A 38 -3.39 -9.64 7.83
C ASP A 38 -4.80 -9.36 8.34
N GLY A 39 -5.36 -8.20 8.02
CA GLY A 39 -6.69 -7.82 8.47
C GLY A 39 -6.75 -6.37 8.93
N PRO A 40 -7.90 -5.96 9.46
CA PRO A 40 -8.08 -4.57 9.92
C PRO A 40 -7.12 -4.21 11.05
N LYS A 41 -6.65 -2.97 11.06
CA LYS A 41 -5.76 -2.46 12.10
C LYS A 41 -6.10 -1.03 12.43
N ARG A 42 -5.81 -0.66 13.67
CA ARG A 42 -5.93 0.73 14.13
C ARG A 42 -4.69 1.51 13.74
N PHE A 43 -4.85 2.82 13.68
CA PHE A 43 -3.77 3.73 13.33
C PHE A 43 -2.49 3.45 14.14
N ASN A 44 -2.63 3.33 15.46
CA ASN A 44 -1.46 3.13 16.32
C ASN A 44 -0.78 1.79 16.09
N GLN A 45 -1.53 0.76 15.73
CA GLN A 45 -0.94 -0.54 15.41
C GLN A 45 -0.08 -0.46 14.15
N ILE A 46 -0.62 0.19 13.11
CA ILE A 46 0.13 0.37 11.86
C ILE A 46 1.39 1.18 12.14
N GLN A 47 1.24 2.27 12.89
CA GLN A 47 2.36 3.16 13.20
C GLN A 47 3.50 2.42 13.89
N LYS A 48 3.18 1.55 14.84
CA LYS A 48 4.20 0.79 15.57
C LYS A 48 4.86 -0.26 14.68
N GLU A 49 4.08 -0.93 13.84
CA GLU A 49 4.62 -2.04 13.03
C GLU A 49 5.62 -1.59 12.00
N ILE A 50 5.43 -0.40 11.41
CA ILE A 50 6.32 0.05 10.35
C ILE A 50 7.17 1.26 10.74
N ASP A 51 7.05 1.72 11.98
CA ASP A 51 7.87 2.80 12.54
C ASP A 51 7.82 4.07 11.70
N ILE A 52 6.61 4.53 11.41
CA ILE A 52 6.33 5.71 10.60
C ILE A 52 5.87 6.85 11.50
N THR A 53 6.13 8.09 11.10
CA THR A 53 5.62 9.24 11.85
C THR A 53 4.11 9.37 11.67
N GLN A 54 3.46 9.96 12.66
CA GLN A 54 2.01 10.15 12.65
C GLN A 54 1.53 10.92 11.43
N ALA A 55 2.19 12.03 11.11
CA ALA A 55 1.79 12.88 10.00
C ALA A 55 1.93 12.17 8.65
N THR A 56 3.03 11.45 8.47
CA THR A 56 3.28 10.71 7.23
C THR A 56 2.27 9.59 7.06
N LEU A 57 1.99 8.84 8.12
CA LEU A 57 1.01 7.77 8.07
C LEU A 57 -0.38 8.30 7.74
N ALA A 58 -0.79 9.39 8.39
CA ALA A 58 -2.09 9.99 8.14
C ALA A 58 -2.25 10.37 6.66
N THR A 59 -1.21 10.97 6.07
CA THR A 59 -1.24 11.37 4.67
C THR A 59 -1.37 10.16 3.75
N HIS A 60 -0.58 9.11 3.99
CA HIS A 60 -0.62 7.92 3.15
C HIS A 60 -1.95 7.18 3.27
N LEU A 61 -2.49 7.05 4.48
CA LEU A 61 -3.77 6.38 4.67
C LEU A 61 -4.88 7.12 3.94
N LYS A 62 -4.88 8.45 4.03
CA LYS A 62 -5.87 9.26 3.33
C LYS A 62 -5.78 9.08 1.82
N ASN A 63 -4.56 9.06 1.28
CA ASN A 63 -4.35 8.89 -0.15
C ASN A 63 -4.80 7.51 -0.62
N LEU A 64 -4.44 6.46 0.12
CA LEU A 64 -4.83 5.09 -0.24
C LEU A 64 -6.34 4.90 -0.14
N GLU A 65 -6.96 5.52 0.86
CA GLU A 65 -8.42 5.51 0.98
C GLU A 65 -9.07 6.21 -0.21
N GLY A 66 -8.54 7.37 -0.58
CA GLY A 66 -9.04 8.13 -1.73
C GLY A 66 -8.94 7.37 -3.04
N GLU A 67 -7.94 6.49 -3.17
CA GLU A 67 -7.78 5.66 -4.36
C GLU A 67 -8.55 4.34 -4.27
N GLY A 68 -9.32 4.13 -3.20
CA GLY A 68 -10.15 2.94 -3.08
C GLY A 68 -9.42 1.67 -2.68
N LEU A 69 -8.19 1.77 -2.17
CA LEU A 69 -7.40 0.60 -1.78
C LEU A 69 -7.66 0.17 -0.36
N LEU A 70 -8.15 1.09 0.49
CA LEU A 70 -8.54 0.74 1.85
C LEU A 70 -9.75 1.55 2.27
N THR A 71 -10.40 1.09 3.33
CA THR A 71 -11.52 1.78 3.96
C THR A 71 -11.16 2.14 5.39
N ARG A 72 -11.80 3.19 5.88
CA ARG A 72 -11.67 3.65 7.24
C ARG A 72 -13.04 3.54 7.89
N THR A 73 -13.14 2.72 8.93
CA THR A 73 -14.39 2.49 9.64
C THR A 73 -14.31 3.08 11.03
N ILE A 74 -15.30 3.89 11.39
CA ILE A 74 -15.40 4.49 12.71
C ILE A 74 -16.46 3.72 13.50
N TYR A 75 -16.04 3.21 14.66
CA TYR A 75 -16.95 2.52 15.57
C TYR A 75 -17.27 3.48 16.72
N PRO A 76 -18.56 3.80 16.94
CA PRO A 76 -18.96 4.77 17.97
C PRO A 76 -18.90 4.16 19.38
N GLU A 77 -17.69 3.94 19.84
CA GLU A 77 -17.40 3.37 21.15
C GLU A 77 -16.72 4.42 22.02
N VAL A 78 -16.51 4.10 23.30
CA VAL A 78 -15.76 4.93 24.23
C VAL A 78 -14.66 4.07 24.82
N PRO A 79 -13.39 4.35 24.50
CA PRO A 79 -12.91 5.37 23.56
C PRO A 79 -13.26 5.05 22.11
N LEU A 80 -13.27 6.07 21.28
CA LEU A 80 -13.58 5.93 19.86
C LEU A 80 -12.61 4.97 19.18
N ARG A 81 -13.16 4.04 18.40
CA ARG A 81 -12.34 3.06 17.65
C ARG A 81 -12.44 3.35 16.16
N VAL A 82 -11.29 3.48 15.52
CA VAL A 82 -11.18 3.66 14.07
C VAL A 82 -10.27 2.57 13.53
N GLU A 83 -10.74 1.84 12.51
CA GLU A 83 -9.98 0.77 11.89
C GLU A 83 -9.82 0.99 10.40
N TYR A 84 -8.67 0.60 9.89
CA TYR A 84 -8.34 0.63 8.47
C TYR A 84 -8.27 -0.80 7.96
N GLU A 85 -8.84 -1.02 6.78
CA GLU A 85 -8.93 -2.36 6.20
C GLU A 85 -8.80 -2.25 4.69
N LEU A 86 -8.14 -3.23 4.07
CA LEU A 86 -8.03 -3.27 2.62
C LEU A 86 -9.40 -3.55 1.99
N THR A 87 -9.67 -2.89 0.87
CA THR A 87 -10.82 -3.22 0.02
C THR A 87 -10.50 -4.49 -0.77
N ASP A 88 -11.47 -4.97 -1.54
CA ASP A 88 -11.26 -6.15 -2.39
C ASP A 88 -10.10 -5.92 -3.36
N ILE A 89 -10.09 -4.76 -4.04
CA ILE A 89 -8.99 -4.47 -4.97
C ILE A 89 -7.66 -4.29 -4.21
N GLY A 90 -7.71 -3.73 -2.99
CA GLY A 90 -6.51 -3.62 -2.16
C GLY A 90 -5.96 -4.99 -1.79
N ARG A 91 -6.82 -5.94 -1.44
CA ARG A 91 -6.40 -7.31 -1.10
C ARG A 91 -5.79 -8.04 -2.28
N GLU A 92 -6.21 -7.73 -3.50
CA GLU A 92 -5.61 -8.33 -4.69
C GLU A 92 -4.14 -7.97 -4.85
N PHE A 93 -3.72 -6.88 -4.23
CA PHE A 93 -2.31 -6.51 -4.22
C PHE A 93 -1.44 -7.51 -3.44
N GLY A 94 -2.06 -8.40 -2.67
CA GLY A 94 -1.33 -9.44 -1.94
C GLY A 94 -0.44 -10.30 -2.85
N GLN A 95 -0.91 -10.64 -4.04
CA GLN A 95 -0.11 -11.40 -5.00
C GLN A 95 1.12 -10.61 -5.45
N VAL A 96 0.94 -9.30 -5.62
CA VAL A 96 2.06 -8.42 -6.01
C VAL A 96 3.08 -8.36 -4.88
N LEU A 97 2.60 -8.25 -3.64
CA LEU A 97 3.48 -8.23 -2.46
C LEU A 97 4.31 -9.50 -2.36
N GLU A 98 3.70 -10.65 -2.62
CA GLU A 98 4.43 -11.92 -2.61
C GLU A 98 5.55 -11.93 -3.67
N SER A 99 5.25 -11.44 -4.86
CA SER A 99 6.22 -11.35 -5.94
C SER A 99 7.34 -10.38 -5.61
N ILE A 100 7.00 -9.26 -4.99
CA ILE A 100 7.99 -8.28 -4.53
C ILE A 100 8.91 -8.91 -3.50
N GLU A 101 8.37 -9.67 -2.56
CA GLU A 101 9.17 -10.33 -1.53
C GLU A 101 10.16 -11.31 -2.15
N VAL A 102 9.68 -12.14 -3.06
CA VAL A 102 10.55 -13.12 -3.73
C VAL A 102 11.68 -12.44 -4.47
N TRP A 103 11.34 -11.45 -5.29
CA TRP A 103 12.36 -10.75 -6.08
C TRP A 103 13.28 -9.92 -5.18
N GLY A 104 12.71 -9.24 -4.18
CA GLY A 104 13.47 -8.42 -3.25
C GLY A 104 14.52 -9.24 -2.51
N ASN A 105 14.15 -10.45 -2.05
CA ASN A 105 15.08 -11.34 -1.37
C ASN A 105 16.21 -11.79 -2.30
N LYS A 106 15.90 -12.06 -3.56
CA LYS A 106 16.93 -12.40 -4.54
C LYS A 106 17.91 -11.28 -4.77
N TYR A 107 17.42 -10.06 -4.82
CA TYR A 107 18.28 -8.91 -5.02
C TYR A 107 19.16 -8.64 -3.79
N ILE A 108 18.59 -8.77 -2.59
CA ILE A 108 19.36 -8.63 -1.34
C ILE A 108 20.50 -9.67 -1.33
N GLU A 109 20.18 -10.91 -1.68
CA GLU A 109 21.18 -11.97 -1.77
C GLU A 109 22.28 -11.63 -2.79
N TYR A 110 21.88 -11.11 -3.95
CA TYR A 110 22.81 -10.66 -4.98
C TYR A 110 23.77 -9.59 -4.45
N LEU A 111 23.25 -8.64 -3.67
CA LEU A 111 24.08 -7.56 -3.11
C LEU A 111 25.07 -8.07 -2.06
N ASN A 112 24.78 -9.18 -1.40
CA ASN A 112 25.59 -9.70 -0.30
C ASN A 112 26.55 -10.79 -0.73
N LYS A 113 26.73 -10.99 -2.01
CA LYS A 113 27.72 -11.95 -2.53
C LYS A 113 29.12 -11.39 -2.54
#